data_463eb16143148fe92e30357e25735ed5
#
_entry.id   463eb16143148fe92e30357e25735ed5
#
_cell.length_a   1.000
_cell.length_b   1.000
_cell.length_c   1.000
_cell.angle_alpha   90.00
_cell.angle_beta   90.00
_cell.angle_gamma   90.00
#
_symmetry.space_group_name_H-M   'P 1'
#
loop_
_entity.id
_entity.type
_entity.pdbx_description
1 polymer ?
#
loop_
_entity_poly.entity_id
_entity_poly.type
_entity_poly.pdbx_seq_one_letter_code
_entity_poly.pdbx_strand_id
1 'polypeptide(L)'
;MSDFLDIITKQRKTTKEKKFKGTFLEYLELVQSDPSIAKSSHKRLHDAIIGFGITEMSDDDPRKRKIFDAESLRIYNYFASEFFGMENAIEKLMRFLHGAAMRGEESRQILLLMGPVGAGKSALTEHIKKALDGEKYFHLEGDPQRGEPLQLLPRSLREQFESLLSVKIDGDLSPVARWKLLEDFKGKYEDFPIVQSSFSQRGRRGIASVPPMDANSQDVSVLIGSEDISKLDKYSEDDPRVLNLTGAFNVGNRGIVELIEVFKNEIEFLHTIITATQEKRVPAPGKHDMVYFDGVI
;
A
#
# COMPACT_ATOMS: atom_id res chain seq x y z
N MET A 1 -7.31 29.04 30.90
CA MET A 1 -7.14 29.25 29.44
C MET A 1 -5.70 28.97 28.95
N SER A 2 -4.68 29.17 29.80
CA SER A 2 -3.27 28.86 29.44
C SER A 2 -3.04 27.38 29.11
N ASP A 3 -3.60 26.46 29.92
CA ASP A 3 -3.35 25.03 29.81
C ASP A 3 -3.83 24.42 28.50
N PHE A 4 -4.97 24.89 27.97
CA PHE A 4 -5.49 24.43 26.67
C PHE A 4 -4.60 24.91 25.51
N LEU A 5 -4.13 26.16 25.59
CA LEU A 5 -3.20 26.71 24.59
C LEU A 5 -1.85 26.03 24.63
N ASP A 6 -1.36 25.66 25.82
CA ASP A 6 -0.11 24.92 26.00
C ASP A 6 -0.21 23.50 25.43
N ILE A 7 -1.32 22.80 25.67
CA ILE A 7 -1.59 21.48 25.08
C ILE A 7 -1.63 21.57 23.54
N ILE A 8 -2.39 22.54 23.02
CA ILE A 8 -2.51 22.76 21.58
C ILE A 8 -1.16 23.14 20.95
N THR A 9 -0.39 24.00 21.63
CA THR A 9 0.92 24.43 21.14
C THR A 9 1.94 23.32 21.18
N LYS A 10 1.91 22.48 22.22
CA LYS A 10 2.74 21.28 22.35
C LYS A 10 2.42 20.27 21.24
N GLN A 11 1.14 20.04 20.99
CA GLN A 11 0.67 19.18 19.91
C GLN A 11 1.05 19.73 18.51
N ARG A 12 0.91 21.04 18.30
CA ARG A 12 1.35 21.69 17.05
C ARG A 12 2.86 21.61 16.83
N LYS A 13 3.67 21.67 17.89
CA LYS A 13 5.12 21.48 17.83
C LYS A 13 5.46 20.03 17.48
N THR A 14 4.79 19.06 18.08
CA THR A 14 4.97 17.63 17.80
C THR A 14 4.47 17.28 16.38
N THR A 15 3.38 17.88 15.91
CA THR A 15 2.86 17.69 14.54
C THR A 15 3.69 18.42 13.49
N LYS A 16 4.45 19.45 13.89
CA LYS A 16 5.46 20.15 13.08
C LYS A 16 6.83 19.45 13.10
N GLU A 17 6.95 18.22 13.58
CA GLU A 17 8.10 17.40 13.22
C GLU A 17 8.28 17.51 11.71
N LYS A 18 9.42 18.05 11.31
CA LYS A 18 9.73 18.37 9.91
C LYS A 18 9.50 17.12 9.07
N LYS A 19 8.38 17.08 8.36
CA LYS A 19 8.18 16.07 7.34
C LYS A 19 9.34 16.24 6.38
N PHE A 20 10.00 15.16 6.04
CA PHE A 20 11.05 15.21 5.04
C PHE A 20 10.48 15.82 3.75
N LYS A 21 11.20 16.79 3.23
CA LYS A 21 11.03 17.34 1.90
C LYS A 21 12.42 17.62 1.37
N GLY A 22 12.83 16.85 0.38
CA GLY A 22 14.16 16.91 -0.19
C GLY A 22 14.16 16.50 -1.65
N THR A 23 15.34 16.37 -2.23
CA THR A 23 15.57 15.90 -3.59
C THR A 23 15.64 14.37 -3.64
N PHE A 24 15.61 13.82 -4.86
CA PHE A 24 15.80 12.39 -5.05
C PHE A 24 17.19 11.91 -4.60
N LEU A 25 18.23 12.73 -4.76
CA LEU A 25 19.58 12.39 -4.26
C LEU A 25 19.62 12.24 -2.74
N GLU A 26 19.01 13.18 -2.01
CA GLU A 26 18.91 13.09 -0.55
C GLU A 26 18.10 11.85 -0.11
N TYR A 27 17.08 11.48 -0.87
CA TYR A 27 16.35 10.24 -0.62
C TYR A 27 17.21 8.99 -0.85
N LEU A 28 18.04 8.96 -1.89
CA LEU A 28 18.96 7.84 -2.15
C LEU A 28 19.96 7.65 -1.00
N GLU A 29 20.50 8.75 -0.43
CA GLU A 29 21.36 8.70 0.75
C GLU A 29 20.66 8.09 1.97
N LEU A 30 19.37 8.43 2.17
CA LEU A 30 18.57 7.84 3.22
C LEU A 30 18.37 6.33 3.00
N VAL A 31 18.04 5.90 1.78
CA VAL A 31 17.87 4.47 1.46
C VAL A 31 19.17 3.70 1.58
N GLN A 32 20.29 4.32 1.23
CA GLN A 32 21.62 3.71 1.40
C GLN A 32 21.94 3.48 2.89
N SER A 33 21.57 4.42 3.75
CA SER A 33 21.76 4.27 5.20
C SER A 33 20.76 3.30 5.85
N ASP A 34 19.54 3.24 5.34
CA ASP A 34 18.47 2.34 5.80
C ASP A 34 17.64 1.81 4.63
N PRO A 35 17.99 0.66 4.06
CA PRO A 35 17.23 0.02 2.98
C PRO A 35 15.76 -0.28 3.34
N SER A 36 15.43 -0.32 4.63
CA SER A 36 14.06 -0.58 5.09
C SER A 36 13.07 0.53 4.75
N ILE A 37 13.55 1.68 4.30
CA ILE A 37 12.73 2.81 3.84
C ILE A 37 11.97 2.44 2.56
N ALA A 38 12.62 1.70 1.63
CA ALA A 38 12.06 1.31 0.34
C ALA A 38 11.42 -0.09 0.37
N LYS A 39 10.47 -0.31 1.28
CA LYS A 39 9.73 -1.59 1.41
C LYS A 39 8.59 -1.71 0.40
N SER A 40 8.35 -2.94 -0.10
CA SER A 40 7.09 -3.28 -0.76
C SER A 40 5.91 -3.20 0.22
N SER A 41 4.70 -3.14 -0.31
CA SER A 41 3.47 -3.11 0.50
C SER A 41 3.36 -4.28 1.47
N HIS A 42 3.59 -5.51 0.98
CA HIS A 42 3.54 -6.73 1.78
C HIS A 42 4.60 -6.75 2.88
N LYS A 43 5.85 -6.36 2.55
CA LYS A 43 6.91 -6.29 3.56
C LYS A 43 6.61 -5.22 4.61
N ARG A 44 6.07 -4.09 4.22
CA ARG A 44 5.69 -3.01 5.14
C ARG A 44 4.63 -3.49 6.12
N LEU A 45 3.57 -4.14 5.62
CA LEU A 45 2.50 -4.67 6.46
C LEU A 45 3.01 -5.78 7.39
N HIS A 46 3.78 -6.73 6.85
CA HIS A 46 4.39 -7.80 7.64
C HIS A 46 5.26 -7.24 8.76
N ASP A 47 6.17 -6.32 8.46
CA ASP A 47 7.08 -5.72 9.43
C ASP A 47 6.33 -4.89 10.49
N ALA A 48 5.28 -4.17 10.09
CA ALA A 48 4.44 -3.42 11.01
C ALA A 48 3.78 -4.34 12.05
N ILE A 49 3.32 -5.53 11.63
CA ILE A 49 2.69 -6.49 12.53
C ILE A 49 3.73 -7.17 13.43
N ILE A 50 4.83 -7.69 12.88
CA ILE A 50 5.84 -8.40 13.68
C ILE A 50 6.61 -7.49 14.62
N GLY A 51 6.64 -6.18 14.36
CA GLY A 51 7.25 -5.19 15.24
C GLY A 51 6.67 -5.18 16.67
N PHE A 52 5.45 -5.70 16.86
CA PHE A 52 4.84 -5.89 18.18
C PHE A 52 5.33 -7.15 18.90
N GLY A 53 6.15 -7.97 18.25
CA GLY A 53 6.73 -9.20 18.79
C GLY A 53 5.89 -10.44 18.50
N ILE A 54 6.58 -11.58 18.62
CA ILE A 54 6.01 -12.92 18.41
C ILE A 54 6.34 -13.74 19.67
N THR A 55 5.35 -14.46 20.18
CA THR A 55 5.51 -15.37 21.31
C THR A 55 5.26 -16.80 20.81
N GLU A 56 6.18 -17.71 21.08
CA GLU A 56 5.96 -19.13 20.79
C GLU A 56 5.00 -19.73 21.80
N MET A 57 4.05 -20.50 21.30
CA MET A 57 3.08 -21.19 22.15
C MET A 57 3.73 -22.42 22.78
N SER A 58 3.63 -22.54 24.11
CA SER A 58 4.18 -23.72 24.82
C SER A 58 3.46 -25.00 24.40
N ASP A 59 4.13 -26.14 24.53
CA ASP A 59 3.55 -27.44 24.17
C ASP A 59 2.35 -27.85 25.01
N ASP A 60 2.25 -27.30 26.23
CA ASP A 60 1.18 -27.56 27.18
C ASP A 60 -0.03 -26.60 27.01
N ASP A 61 0.06 -25.64 26.10
CA ASP A 61 -1.04 -24.68 25.88
C ASP A 61 -2.26 -25.39 25.28
N PRO A 62 -3.44 -25.34 25.95
CA PRO A 62 -4.63 -26.02 25.48
C PRO A 62 -5.15 -25.54 24.11
N ARG A 63 -4.71 -24.36 23.66
CA ARG A 63 -5.01 -23.81 22.33
C ARG A 63 -4.24 -24.54 21.23
N LYS A 64 -3.13 -25.24 21.56
CA LYS A 64 -2.34 -26.03 20.63
C LYS A 64 -3.05 -27.36 20.37
N ARG A 65 -3.84 -27.42 19.30
CA ARG A 65 -4.50 -28.69 18.91
C ARG A 65 -3.47 -29.63 18.33
N LYS A 66 -3.13 -30.68 19.09
CA LYS A 66 -2.30 -31.80 18.63
C LYS A 66 -3.11 -32.72 17.71
N ILE A 67 -3.46 -32.31 16.50
CA ILE A 67 -4.22 -33.16 15.59
C ILE A 67 -3.31 -33.96 14.66
N PHE A 68 -2.17 -33.46 14.30
CA PHE A 68 -1.07 -34.09 13.56
C PHE A 68 0.21 -33.37 13.94
N ASP A 69 1.35 -34.05 13.91
CA ASP A 69 2.66 -33.61 14.37
C ASP A 69 2.91 -32.09 14.29
N ALA A 70 2.79 -31.49 15.44
CA ALA A 70 3.45 -30.29 15.94
C ALA A 70 3.94 -29.24 14.91
N GLU A 71 3.08 -28.57 14.18
CA GLU A 71 3.40 -27.23 13.75
C GLU A 71 3.38 -26.32 15.00
N SER A 72 4.53 -25.71 15.31
CA SER A 72 4.60 -24.70 16.37
C SER A 72 3.74 -23.52 16.00
N LEU A 73 2.62 -23.33 16.67
CA LEU A 73 1.78 -22.15 16.50
C LEU A 73 2.46 -20.96 17.16
N ARG A 74 2.51 -19.85 16.46
CA ARG A 74 3.05 -18.58 16.94
C ARG A 74 1.91 -17.67 17.32
N ILE A 75 2.08 -16.97 18.45
CA ILE A 75 1.18 -15.91 18.86
C ILE A 75 1.78 -14.58 18.41
N TYR A 76 1.12 -13.91 17.49
CA TYR A 76 1.49 -12.57 17.07
C TYR A 76 0.87 -11.57 18.03
N ASN A 77 1.68 -10.90 18.82
CA ASN A 77 1.24 -10.03 19.92
C ASN A 77 0.31 -8.92 19.44
N TYR A 78 0.47 -8.49 18.20
CA TYR A 78 -0.42 -7.51 17.57
C TYR A 78 -1.90 -7.93 17.60
N PHE A 79 -2.18 -9.21 17.42
CA PHE A 79 -3.55 -9.76 17.41
C PHE A 79 -4.00 -10.32 18.75
N ALA A 80 -3.07 -10.62 19.66
CA ALA A 80 -3.32 -11.41 20.84
C ALA A 80 -4.33 -10.79 21.82
N SER A 81 -4.47 -9.46 21.84
CA SER A 81 -5.39 -8.75 22.71
C SER A 81 -6.84 -8.68 22.21
N GLU A 82 -7.07 -8.86 20.92
CA GLU A 82 -8.39 -8.66 20.31
C GLU A 82 -8.96 -9.94 19.68
N PHE A 83 -8.12 -10.94 19.33
CA PHE A 83 -8.52 -12.13 18.59
C PHE A 83 -8.17 -13.40 19.34
N PHE A 84 -9.18 -14.03 19.91
CA PHE A 84 -9.04 -15.29 20.66
C PHE A 84 -9.61 -16.46 19.85
N GLY A 85 -8.91 -17.58 19.82
CA GLY A 85 -9.33 -18.78 19.08
C GLY A 85 -9.13 -18.68 17.56
N MET A 86 -8.47 -17.64 17.07
CA MET A 86 -8.16 -17.41 15.66
C MET A 86 -6.67 -17.63 15.34
N GLU A 87 -5.90 -18.20 16.25
CA GLU A 87 -4.45 -18.33 16.14
C GLU A 87 -4.03 -19.05 14.85
N ASN A 88 -4.76 -20.11 14.46
CA ASN A 88 -4.51 -20.84 13.20
C ASN A 88 -4.77 -19.99 11.94
N ALA A 89 -5.81 -19.16 11.98
CA ALA A 89 -6.13 -18.28 10.86
C ALA A 89 -5.10 -17.15 10.74
N ILE A 90 -4.70 -16.60 11.87
CA ILE A 90 -3.67 -15.56 11.95
C ILE A 90 -2.30 -16.13 11.51
N GLU A 91 -1.94 -17.34 11.91
CA GLU A 91 -0.70 -17.99 11.46
C GLU A 91 -0.69 -18.15 9.93
N LYS A 92 -1.80 -18.60 9.32
CA LYS A 92 -1.91 -18.69 7.86
C LYS A 92 -1.79 -17.32 7.18
N LEU A 93 -2.45 -16.31 7.73
CA LEU A 93 -2.33 -14.93 7.27
C LEU A 93 -0.87 -14.47 7.32
N MET A 94 -0.18 -14.69 8.43
CA MET A 94 1.20 -14.23 8.61
C MET A 94 2.19 -15.02 7.74
N ARG A 95 1.96 -16.30 7.50
CA ARG A 95 2.73 -17.07 6.52
C ARG A 95 2.57 -16.52 5.10
N PHE A 96 1.34 -16.20 4.71
CA PHE A 96 1.06 -15.55 3.43
C PHE A 96 1.80 -14.22 3.33
N LEU A 97 1.66 -13.34 4.33
CA LEU A 97 2.34 -12.04 4.34
C LEU A 97 3.87 -12.17 4.34
N HIS A 98 4.42 -13.18 5.02
CA HIS A 98 5.85 -13.45 5.03
C HIS A 98 6.34 -13.88 3.63
N GLY A 99 5.68 -14.86 2.99
CA GLY A 99 6.01 -15.28 1.62
C GLY A 99 5.94 -14.13 0.64
N ALA A 100 4.87 -13.32 0.72
CA ALA A 100 4.70 -12.13 -0.11
C ALA A 100 5.76 -11.04 0.17
N ALA A 101 6.16 -10.85 1.44
CA ALA A 101 7.23 -9.92 1.83
C ALA A 101 8.60 -10.32 1.28
N MET A 102 8.82 -11.63 1.11
CA MET A 102 10.02 -12.19 0.46
C MET A 102 9.91 -12.23 -1.08
N ARG A 103 8.88 -11.60 -1.65
CA ARG A 103 8.59 -11.56 -3.10
C ARG A 103 8.29 -12.94 -3.70
N GLY A 104 7.77 -13.85 -2.88
CA GLY A 104 7.24 -15.15 -3.33
C GLY A 104 5.98 -14.99 -4.21
N GLU A 105 5.43 -16.10 -4.65
CA GLU A 105 4.21 -16.14 -5.46
C GLU A 105 3.01 -15.48 -4.75
N GLU A 106 2.98 -15.53 -3.42
CA GLU A 106 1.96 -14.90 -2.58
C GLU A 106 1.86 -13.39 -2.84
N SER A 107 2.95 -12.74 -3.24
CA SER A 107 2.94 -11.31 -3.58
C SER A 107 2.08 -10.97 -4.81
N ARG A 108 1.66 -11.99 -5.56
CA ARG A 108 0.79 -11.89 -6.74
C ARG A 108 -0.57 -12.56 -6.53
N GLN A 109 -0.93 -12.83 -5.29
CA GLN A 109 -2.19 -13.47 -4.92
C GLN A 109 -3.05 -12.52 -4.10
N ILE A 110 -4.35 -12.81 -4.09
CA ILE A 110 -5.34 -12.09 -3.29
C ILE A 110 -5.49 -12.81 -1.95
N LEU A 111 -5.50 -12.07 -0.86
CA LEU A 111 -5.83 -12.59 0.46
C LEU A 111 -7.34 -12.66 0.64
N LEU A 112 -7.93 -13.83 0.43
CA LEU A 112 -9.36 -14.04 0.54
C LEU A 112 -9.76 -14.53 1.94
N LEU A 113 -10.57 -13.74 2.66
CA LEU A 113 -11.15 -14.09 3.95
C LEU A 113 -12.54 -14.68 3.78
N MET A 114 -12.69 -15.99 3.97
CA MET A 114 -13.97 -16.68 3.89
C MET A 114 -14.43 -17.16 5.26
N GLY A 115 -15.74 -17.13 5.50
CA GLY A 115 -16.34 -17.63 6.74
C GLY A 115 -17.76 -17.12 6.94
N PRO A 116 -18.49 -17.66 7.92
CA PRO A 116 -19.87 -17.27 8.21
C PRO A 116 -19.99 -15.82 8.69
N VAL A 117 -21.20 -15.30 8.72
CA VAL A 117 -21.52 -14.00 9.32
C VAL A 117 -21.15 -14.05 10.81
N GLY A 118 -20.55 -12.98 11.32
CA GLY A 118 -20.11 -12.92 12.72
C GLY A 118 -18.78 -13.60 13.04
N ALA A 119 -18.07 -14.18 12.04
CA ALA A 119 -16.77 -14.85 12.24
C ALA A 119 -15.58 -13.88 12.43
N GLY A 120 -15.81 -12.58 12.64
CA GLY A 120 -14.74 -11.62 12.89
C GLY A 120 -13.95 -11.14 11.66
N LYS A 121 -14.36 -11.49 10.43
CA LYS A 121 -13.63 -11.11 9.20
C LYS A 121 -13.39 -9.60 9.08
N SER A 122 -14.44 -8.80 9.20
CA SER A 122 -14.34 -7.34 9.10
C SER A 122 -13.52 -6.73 10.24
N ALA A 123 -13.63 -7.28 11.46
CA ALA A 123 -12.81 -6.86 12.59
C ALA A 123 -11.33 -7.14 12.32
N LEU A 124 -11.01 -8.33 11.78
CA LEU A 124 -9.64 -8.71 11.42
C LEU A 124 -9.09 -7.77 10.32
N THR A 125 -9.87 -7.49 9.27
CA THR A 125 -9.44 -6.58 8.20
C THR A 125 -9.22 -5.15 8.72
N GLU A 126 -10.12 -4.64 9.55
CA GLU A 126 -9.94 -3.32 10.19
C GLU A 126 -8.68 -3.28 11.06
N HIS A 127 -8.41 -4.37 11.79
CA HIS A 127 -7.21 -4.45 12.62
C HIS A 127 -5.93 -4.51 11.76
N ILE A 128 -5.93 -5.24 10.66
CA ILE A 128 -4.82 -5.27 9.69
C ILE A 128 -4.56 -3.87 9.13
N LYS A 129 -5.60 -3.13 8.74
CA LYS A 129 -5.46 -1.75 8.24
C LYS A 129 -4.87 -0.80 9.28
N LYS A 130 -5.23 -0.97 10.55
CA LYS A 130 -4.67 -0.20 11.66
C LYS A 130 -3.15 -0.39 11.82
N ALA A 131 -2.59 -1.55 11.44
CA ALA A 131 -1.15 -1.78 11.49
C ALA A 131 -0.37 -0.81 10.59
N LEU A 132 -0.97 -0.34 9.51
CA LEU A 132 -0.35 0.64 8.62
C LEU A 132 -0.71 2.09 8.97
N ASP A 133 -1.82 2.34 9.67
CA ASP A 133 -2.29 3.71 9.93
C ASP A 133 -1.26 4.46 10.79
N GLY A 134 -0.74 5.57 10.27
CA GLY A 134 0.33 6.34 10.90
C GLY A 134 1.75 5.99 10.47
N GLU A 135 2.00 4.81 9.88
CA GLU A 135 3.31 4.43 9.33
C GLU A 135 3.79 5.45 8.30
N LYS A 136 5.08 5.78 8.33
CA LYS A 136 5.68 6.79 7.43
C LYS A 136 6.19 6.13 6.14
N TYR A 137 6.07 6.84 5.04
CA TYR A 137 6.63 6.45 3.75
C TYR A 137 7.00 7.67 2.90
N PHE A 138 7.94 7.48 1.98
CA PHE A 138 8.38 8.51 1.05
C PHE A 138 7.70 8.32 -0.30
N HIS A 139 7.41 9.41 -0.99
CA HIS A 139 6.80 9.37 -2.31
C HIS A 139 7.15 10.60 -3.15
N LEU A 140 6.86 10.51 -4.44
CA LEU A 140 7.04 11.59 -5.41
C LEU A 140 6.08 12.75 -5.10
N GLU A 141 6.58 13.98 -5.00
CA GLU A 141 5.74 15.16 -4.75
C GLU A 141 4.86 15.46 -5.96
N GLY A 142 3.55 15.59 -5.70
CA GLY A 142 2.56 15.88 -6.73
C GLY A 142 2.17 14.71 -7.61
N ASP A 143 2.63 13.49 -7.30
CA ASP A 143 2.10 12.27 -7.91
C ASP A 143 0.83 11.82 -7.16
N PRO A 144 -0.35 11.77 -7.84
CA PRO A 144 -1.60 11.34 -7.20
C PRO A 144 -1.53 9.91 -6.68
N GLN A 145 -0.76 9.04 -7.33
CA GLN A 145 -0.56 7.65 -6.95
C GLN A 145 0.45 7.47 -5.82
N ARG A 146 1.21 8.51 -5.47
CA ARG A 146 2.27 8.48 -4.46
C ARG A 146 3.28 7.36 -4.71
N GLY A 147 3.78 7.28 -5.95
CA GLY A 147 4.72 6.25 -6.40
C GLY A 147 6.00 6.19 -5.56
N GLU A 148 6.67 5.03 -5.60
CA GLU A 148 7.97 4.83 -4.97
C GLU A 148 9.03 5.69 -5.65
N PRO A 149 9.80 6.50 -4.90
CA PRO A 149 10.81 7.37 -5.50
C PRO A 149 11.87 6.64 -6.36
N LEU A 150 12.22 5.41 -6.01
CA LEU A 150 13.20 4.62 -6.80
C LEU A 150 12.73 4.34 -8.24
N GLN A 151 11.45 4.50 -8.54
CA GLN A 151 10.91 4.40 -9.91
C GLN A 151 11.43 5.51 -10.84
N LEU A 152 12.00 6.59 -10.30
CA LEU A 152 12.69 7.63 -11.08
C LEU A 152 13.93 7.10 -11.80
N LEU A 153 14.55 6.03 -11.28
CA LEU A 153 15.77 5.46 -11.88
C LEU A 153 15.45 4.82 -13.24
N PRO A 154 16.19 5.20 -14.30
CA PRO A 154 16.11 4.55 -15.60
C PRO A 154 16.35 3.04 -15.45
N ARG A 155 15.62 2.22 -16.22
CA ARG A 155 15.74 0.75 -16.16
C ARG A 155 17.17 0.25 -16.35
N SER A 156 17.95 0.93 -17.20
CA SER A 156 19.36 0.60 -17.46
C SER A 156 20.28 0.75 -16.25
N LEU A 157 19.90 1.55 -15.27
CA LEU A 157 20.71 1.81 -14.07
C LEU A 157 20.23 1.00 -12.86
N ARG A 158 19.04 0.42 -12.90
CA ARG A 158 18.43 -0.21 -11.72
C ARG A 158 19.27 -1.32 -11.13
N GLU A 159 19.82 -2.21 -11.93
CA GLU A 159 20.65 -3.33 -11.45
C GLU A 159 21.85 -2.85 -10.61
N GLN A 160 22.49 -1.75 -11.04
CA GLN A 160 23.60 -1.15 -10.30
C GLN A 160 23.11 -0.54 -8.97
N PHE A 161 21.99 0.20 -9.00
CA PHE A 161 21.41 0.80 -7.80
C PHE A 161 20.84 -0.24 -6.83
N GLU A 162 20.23 -1.32 -7.32
CA GLU A 162 19.76 -2.44 -6.50
C GLU A 162 20.90 -3.07 -5.71
N SER A 163 22.05 -3.26 -6.36
CA SER A 163 23.24 -3.78 -5.71
C SER A 163 23.83 -2.81 -4.68
N LEU A 164 23.84 -1.52 -5.00
CA LEU A 164 24.38 -0.47 -4.11
C LEU A 164 23.47 -0.23 -2.89
N LEU A 165 22.16 -0.21 -3.10
CA LEU A 165 21.17 0.11 -2.06
C LEU A 165 20.64 -1.13 -1.32
N SER A 166 20.98 -2.34 -1.78
CA SER A 166 20.45 -3.62 -1.26
C SER A 166 18.92 -3.68 -1.26
N VAL A 167 18.28 -3.07 -2.27
CA VAL A 167 16.82 -3.07 -2.47
C VAL A 167 16.46 -3.49 -3.88
N LYS A 168 15.26 -4.03 -4.08
CA LYS A 168 14.70 -4.31 -5.42
C LYS A 168 13.82 -3.16 -5.88
N ILE A 169 13.96 -2.79 -7.15
CA ILE A 169 13.25 -1.66 -7.77
C ILE A 169 12.22 -2.17 -8.77
N ASP A 170 10.96 -2.10 -8.39
CA ASP A 170 9.83 -2.55 -9.21
C ASP A 170 9.01 -1.38 -9.73
N GLY A 171 8.30 -1.66 -10.83
CA GLY A 171 7.34 -0.74 -11.39
C GLY A 171 7.94 0.39 -12.21
N ASP A 172 7.09 1.28 -12.62
CA ASP A 172 7.42 2.45 -13.45
C ASP A 172 6.66 3.66 -12.91
N LEU A 173 7.09 4.85 -13.30
CA LEU A 173 6.43 6.11 -12.96
C LEU A 173 4.98 6.13 -13.48
N SER A 174 4.09 6.71 -12.68
CA SER A 174 2.75 7.05 -13.15
C SER A 174 2.81 8.01 -14.37
N PRO A 175 1.79 8.04 -15.23
CA PRO A 175 1.74 8.99 -16.34
C PRO A 175 1.94 10.44 -15.88
N VAL A 176 1.34 10.81 -14.73
CA VAL A 176 1.46 12.16 -14.15
C VAL A 176 2.89 12.44 -13.66
N ALA A 177 3.51 11.50 -12.97
CA ALA A 177 4.89 11.67 -12.49
C ALA A 177 5.88 11.72 -13.65
N ARG A 178 5.67 10.91 -14.70
CA ARG A 178 6.50 10.92 -15.94
C ARG A 178 6.38 12.25 -16.66
N TRP A 179 5.16 12.75 -16.85
CA TRP A 179 4.92 14.06 -17.44
C TRP A 179 5.63 15.15 -16.65
N LYS A 180 5.49 15.16 -15.33
CA LYS A 180 6.13 16.13 -14.44
C LYS A 180 7.66 16.08 -14.54
N LEU A 181 8.24 14.88 -14.57
CA LEU A 181 9.70 14.71 -14.76
C LEU A 181 10.20 15.34 -16.06
N LEU A 182 9.45 15.15 -17.14
CA LEU A 182 9.85 15.66 -18.46
C LEU A 182 9.63 17.17 -18.60
N GLU A 183 8.47 17.67 -18.15
CA GLU A 183 8.10 19.07 -18.38
C GLU A 183 8.67 20.01 -17.32
N ASP A 184 8.53 19.67 -16.03
CA ASP A 184 8.95 20.54 -14.94
C ASP A 184 10.46 20.41 -14.67
N PHE A 185 11.01 19.19 -14.74
CA PHE A 185 12.40 18.90 -14.39
C PHE A 185 13.31 18.63 -15.61
N LYS A 186 12.77 18.67 -16.85
CA LYS A 186 13.53 18.47 -18.09
C LYS A 186 14.32 17.14 -18.11
N GLY A 187 13.74 16.11 -17.50
CA GLY A 187 14.35 14.78 -17.38
C GLY A 187 15.40 14.63 -16.28
N LYS A 188 15.67 15.68 -15.50
CA LYS A 188 16.60 15.63 -14.35
C LYS A 188 15.93 14.99 -13.15
N TYR A 189 15.99 13.65 -13.08
CA TYR A 189 15.35 12.88 -12.00
C TYR A 189 16.04 13.12 -10.65
N GLU A 190 17.32 13.50 -10.62
CA GLU A 190 18.07 13.83 -9.41
C GLU A 190 17.48 15.01 -8.62
N ASP A 191 16.87 15.96 -9.32
CA ASP A 191 16.26 17.17 -8.73
C ASP A 191 14.79 16.97 -8.36
N PHE A 192 14.19 15.79 -8.66
CA PHE A 192 12.78 15.56 -8.41
C PHE A 192 12.47 15.61 -6.90
N PRO A 193 11.45 16.37 -6.48
CA PRO A 193 11.14 16.52 -5.05
C PRO A 193 10.49 15.27 -4.49
N ILE A 194 11.02 14.81 -3.36
CA ILE A 194 10.51 13.69 -2.57
C ILE A 194 9.98 14.21 -1.25
N VAL A 195 8.82 13.71 -0.84
CA VAL A 195 8.18 14.09 0.40
C VAL A 195 7.83 12.86 1.24
N GLN A 196 7.82 13.04 2.55
CA GLN A 196 7.37 12.03 3.50
C GLN A 196 5.91 12.27 3.87
N SER A 197 5.11 11.23 3.80
CA SER A 197 3.73 11.19 4.30
C SER A 197 3.54 10.00 5.24
N SER A 198 2.39 9.95 5.90
CA SER A 198 1.96 8.77 6.65
C SER A 198 0.73 8.14 6.00
N PHE A 199 0.65 6.81 6.09
CA PHE A 199 -0.56 6.08 5.75
C PHE A 199 -1.73 6.60 6.58
N SER A 200 -2.90 6.66 6.00
CA SER A 200 -4.09 7.11 6.72
C SER A 200 -5.36 6.57 6.08
N GLN A 201 -6.10 5.79 6.86
CA GLN A 201 -7.41 5.32 6.44
C GLN A 201 -8.38 6.49 6.24
N ARG A 202 -8.48 7.41 7.20
CA ARG A 202 -9.31 8.61 7.10
C ARG A 202 -8.90 9.56 5.97
N GLY A 203 -7.59 9.71 5.79
CA GLY A 203 -7.01 10.57 4.74
C GLY A 203 -6.93 9.90 3.38
N ARG A 204 -7.39 8.66 3.23
CA ARG A 204 -7.31 7.88 1.99
C ARG A 204 -5.90 7.90 1.38
N ARG A 205 -4.92 7.51 2.17
CA ARG A 205 -3.51 7.44 1.77
C ARG A 205 -2.95 6.06 2.07
N GLY A 206 -2.72 5.28 1.01
CA GLY A 206 -2.23 3.91 1.07
C GLY A 206 -3.19 2.90 1.70
N ILE A 207 -4.39 3.31 2.09
CA ILE A 207 -5.45 2.44 2.64
C ILE A 207 -6.75 2.80 1.95
N ALA A 208 -7.33 1.83 1.25
CA ALA A 208 -8.61 1.96 0.55
C ALA A 208 -9.54 0.80 0.92
N SER A 209 -10.83 1.10 1.03
CA SER A 209 -11.90 0.09 1.16
C SER A 209 -12.95 0.36 0.10
N VAL A 210 -13.33 -0.67 -0.61
CA VAL A 210 -14.38 -0.64 -1.64
C VAL A 210 -15.59 -1.38 -1.06
N PRO A 211 -16.68 -0.67 -0.77
CA PRO A 211 -17.91 -1.29 -0.29
C PRO A 211 -18.55 -2.11 -1.42
N PRO A 212 -19.47 -3.04 -1.09
CA PRO A 212 -20.24 -3.73 -2.10
C PRO A 212 -21.08 -2.73 -2.89
N MET A 213 -21.10 -2.89 -4.21
CA MET A 213 -21.85 -2.05 -5.12
C MET A 213 -23.08 -2.80 -5.65
N ASP A 214 -24.12 -2.05 -5.99
CA ASP A 214 -25.27 -2.64 -6.68
C ASP A 214 -24.86 -3.12 -8.07
N ALA A 215 -25.34 -4.31 -8.46
CA ALA A 215 -25.00 -4.94 -9.74
C ALA A 215 -25.29 -4.03 -10.96
N ASN A 216 -26.27 -3.12 -10.83
CA ASN A 216 -26.67 -2.21 -11.92
C ASN A 216 -25.85 -0.90 -12.00
N SER A 217 -24.92 -0.68 -11.08
CA SER A 217 -24.12 0.58 -11.01
C SER A 217 -22.63 0.34 -10.75
N GLN A 218 -22.12 -0.82 -11.19
CA GLN A 218 -20.70 -1.15 -11.04
C GLN A 218 -19.88 -0.37 -12.07
N ASP A 219 -19.26 0.70 -11.59
CA ASP A 219 -18.35 1.50 -12.40
C ASP A 219 -16.89 1.16 -12.00
N VAL A 220 -16.13 0.65 -12.96
CA VAL A 220 -14.70 0.35 -12.79
C VAL A 220 -13.91 1.58 -12.36
N SER A 221 -14.41 2.79 -12.60
CA SER A 221 -13.80 4.04 -12.15
C SER A 221 -13.58 4.11 -10.64
N VAL A 222 -14.39 3.41 -9.85
CA VAL A 222 -14.18 3.26 -8.40
C VAL A 222 -12.85 2.60 -8.07
N LEU A 223 -12.37 1.70 -8.94
CA LEU A 223 -11.08 1.01 -8.78
C LEU A 223 -9.92 1.80 -9.37
N ILE A 224 -10.09 2.36 -10.56
CA ILE A 224 -8.99 2.93 -11.34
C ILE A 224 -8.98 4.46 -11.38
N GLY A 225 -10.10 5.11 -11.03
CA GLY A 225 -10.28 6.55 -11.20
C GLY A 225 -10.99 6.91 -12.51
N SER A 226 -11.00 8.18 -12.86
CA SER A 226 -11.70 8.73 -14.01
C SER A 226 -10.88 9.84 -14.69
N GLU A 227 -11.34 10.30 -15.82
CA GLU A 227 -10.85 11.55 -16.41
C GLU A 227 -11.58 12.75 -15.78
N ASP A 228 -10.86 13.83 -15.60
CA ASP A 228 -11.41 15.09 -15.12
C ASP A 228 -11.97 15.89 -16.33
N ILE A 229 -13.25 15.73 -16.57
CA ILE A 229 -13.96 16.38 -17.68
C ILE A 229 -13.76 17.89 -17.67
N SER A 230 -13.65 18.51 -16.48
CA SER A 230 -13.44 19.96 -16.36
C SER A 230 -12.10 20.45 -16.93
N LYS A 231 -11.16 19.56 -17.15
CA LYS A 231 -9.85 19.87 -17.72
C LYS A 231 -9.77 19.64 -19.22
N LEU A 232 -10.73 18.93 -19.80
CA LEU A 232 -10.74 18.65 -21.26
C LEU A 232 -10.93 19.92 -22.10
N ASP A 233 -11.43 21.00 -21.53
CA ASP A 233 -11.49 22.31 -22.19
C ASP A 233 -10.09 22.92 -22.43
N LYS A 234 -9.07 22.48 -21.65
CA LYS A 234 -7.71 23.04 -21.67
C LYS A 234 -6.65 22.08 -22.18
N TYR A 235 -6.87 20.79 -22.01
CA TYR A 235 -5.92 19.73 -22.29
C TYR A 235 -6.57 18.67 -23.17
N SER A 236 -5.79 17.98 -24.02
CA SER A 236 -6.28 16.84 -24.79
C SER A 236 -6.52 15.62 -23.87
N GLU A 237 -7.34 14.68 -24.33
CA GLU A 237 -7.59 13.41 -23.64
C GLU A 237 -6.30 12.62 -23.32
N ASP A 238 -5.26 12.76 -24.16
CA ASP A 238 -3.99 12.07 -23.99
C ASP A 238 -3.05 12.79 -23.00
N ASP A 239 -3.45 13.94 -22.45
CA ASP A 239 -2.63 14.69 -21.49
C ASP A 239 -2.79 14.11 -20.07
N PRO A 240 -1.70 13.66 -19.43
CA PRO A 240 -1.78 13.07 -18.08
C PRO A 240 -2.38 13.98 -17.00
N ARG A 241 -2.47 15.29 -17.26
CA ARG A 241 -3.09 16.26 -16.33
C ARG A 241 -4.61 16.12 -16.22
N VAL A 242 -5.26 15.46 -17.21
CA VAL A 242 -6.70 15.17 -17.15
C VAL A 242 -7.01 13.96 -16.26
N LEU A 243 -6.00 13.18 -15.87
CA LEU A 243 -6.18 12.00 -15.05
C LEU A 243 -6.58 12.37 -13.61
N ASN A 244 -7.66 11.76 -13.13
CA ASN A 244 -8.09 11.78 -11.75
C ASN A 244 -7.87 10.38 -11.14
N LEU A 245 -6.65 10.11 -10.67
CA LEU A 245 -6.22 8.83 -10.10
C LEU A 245 -6.70 8.68 -8.64
N THR A 246 -8.00 8.75 -8.40
CA THR A 246 -8.63 8.63 -7.08
C THR A 246 -9.28 7.29 -6.83
N GLY A 247 -9.18 6.36 -7.77
CA GLY A 247 -9.67 4.99 -7.62
C GLY A 247 -8.98 4.23 -6.49
N ALA A 248 -9.62 3.16 -6.03
CA ALA A 248 -9.16 2.41 -4.86
C ALA A 248 -7.72 1.88 -5.00
N PHE A 249 -7.33 1.40 -6.20
CA PHE A 249 -5.97 0.93 -6.44
C PHE A 249 -4.95 2.07 -6.38
N ASN A 250 -5.29 3.26 -6.87
CA ASN A 250 -4.39 4.41 -6.80
C ASN A 250 -4.25 4.92 -5.36
N VAL A 251 -5.36 4.96 -4.61
CA VAL A 251 -5.38 5.36 -3.19
C VAL A 251 -4.64 4.35 -2.32
N GLY A 252 -4.88 3.05 -2.52
CA GLY A 252 -4.28 1.95 -1.76
C GLY A 252 -2.89 1.54 -2.22
N ASN A 253 -2.35 2.21 -3.24
CA ASN A 253 -1.00 1.92 -3.72
C ASN A 253 0.02 2.01 -2.59
N ARG A 254 0.95 1.06 -2.55
CA ARG A 254 1.98 0.84 -1.53
C ARG A 254 1.46 0.41 -0.15
N GLY A 255 0.16 0.14 -0.03
CA GLY A 255 -0.50 -0.28 1.20
C GLY A 255 -1.53 -1.37 1.01
N ILE A 256 -2.80 -1.10 1.32
CA ILE A 256 -3.89 -2.09 1.33
C ILE A 256 -5.10 -1.59 0.55
N VAL A 257 -5.69 -2.50 -0.24
CA VAL A 257 -7.01 -2.34 -0.84
C VAL A 257 -7.92 -3.45 -0.34
N GLU A 258 -8.94 -3.10 0.42
CA GLU A 258 -9.98 -4.02 0.87
C GLU A 258 -11.15 -3.99 -0.11
N LEU A 259 -11.59 -5.17 -0.54
CA LEU A 259 -12.76 -5.37 -1.38
C LEU A 259 -13.81 -6.13 -0.57
N ILE A 260 -14.91 -5.46 -0.22
CA ILE A 260 -15.95 -6.04 0.61
C ILE A 260 -16.94 -6.78 -0.29
N GLU A 261 -17.25 -8.05 0.05
CA GLU A 261 -18.20 -8.89 -0.70
C GLU A 261 -17.87 -9.01 -2.21
N VAL A 262 -16.60 -9.20 -2.53
CA VAL A 262 -16.05 -9.15 -3.89
C VAL A 262 -16.80 -10.01 -4.92
N PHE A 263 -17.38 -11.15 -4.50
CA PHE A 263 -18.12 -12.05 -5.39
C PHE A 263 -19.53 -11.56 -5.78
N LYS A 264 -19.99 -10.45 -5.22
CA LYS A 264 -21.22 -9.79 -5.67
C LYS A 264 -21.00 -8.90 -6.90
N ASN A 265 -19.75 -8.67 -7.27
CA ASN A 265 -19.40 -7.81 -8.39
C ASN A 265 -19.39 -8.58 -9.71
N GLU A 266 -19.53 -7.87 -10.82
CA GLU A 266 -19.46 -8.41 -12.18
C GLU A 266 -18.05 -8.92 -12.53
N ILE A 267 -17.99 -9.78 -13.56
CA ILE A 267 -16.74 -10.42 -14.00
C ILE A 267 -15.69 -9.39 -14.44
N GLU A 268 -16.11 -8.30 -15.08
CA GLU A 268 -15.21 -7.24 -15.55
C GLU A 268 -14.48 -6.55 -14.40
N PHE A 269 -15.18 -6.34 -13.28
CA PHE A 269 -14.60 -5.82 -12.05
C PHE A 269 -13.54 -6.78 -11.50
N LEU A 270 -13.82 -8.10 -11.52
CA LEU A 270 -12.89 -9.14 -11.07
C LEU A 270 -11.66 -9.22 -11.98
N HIS A 271 -11.78 -9.01 -13.29
CA HIS A 271 -10.63 -8.98 -14.19
C HIS A 271 -9.64 -7.88 -13.83
N THR A 272 -10.13 -6.69 -13.48
CA THR A 272 -9.27 -5.58 -13.04
C THR A 272 -8.49 -5.94 -11.77
N ILE A 273 -9.11 -6.66 -10.83
CA ILE A 273 -8.46 -7.12 -9.60
C ILE A 273 -7.37 -8.16 -9.91
N ILE A 274 -7.66 -9.11 -10.80
CA ILE A 274 -6.69 -10.14 -11.22
C ILE A 274 -5.47 -9.49 -11.87
N THR A 275 -5.68 -8.54 -12.79
CA THR A 275 -4.58 -7.80 -13.43
C THR A 275 -3.75 -7.02 -12.41
N ALA A 276 -4.41 -6.37 -11.45
CA ALA A 276 -3.74 -5.64 -10.37
C ALA A 276 -2.83 -6.55 -9.53
N THR A 277 -3.24 -7.79 -9.27
CA THR A 277 -2.45 -8.73 -8.46
C THR A 277 -1.37 -9.45 -9.25
N GLN A 278 -1.71 -10.06 -10.36
CA GLN A 278 -0.79 -10.90 -11.13
C GLN A 278 0.26 -10.09 -11.89
N GLU A 279 -0.18 -9.02 -12.57
CA GLU A 279 0.70 -8.17 -13.37
C GLU A 279 1.25 -6.97 -12.59
N LYS A 280 0.70 -6.72 -11.40
CA LYS A 280 0.98 -5.51 -10.60
C LYS A 280 0.77 -4.22 -11.39
N ARG A 281 -0.27 -4.21 -12.20
CA ARG A 281 -0.67 -3.08 -13.03
C ARG A 281 -2.18 -2.94 -13.05
N VAL A 282 -2.63 -1.71 -13.15
CA VAL A 282 -4.05 -1.37 -13.32
C VAL A 282 -4.20 -0.47 -14.54
N PRO A 283 -5.29 -0.58 -15.31
CA PRO A 283 -5.54 0.36 -16.37
C PRO A 283 -5.67 1.78 -15.81
N ALA A 284 -5.14 2.75 -16.53
CA ALA A 284 -5.46 4.15 -16.27
C ALA A 284 -6.76 4.51 -17.01
N PRO A 285 -7.50 5.53 -16.53
CA PRO A 285 -8.64 6.05 -17.28
C PRO A 285 -8.25 6.54 -18.67
N GLY A 286 -9.18 6.47 -19.63
CA GLY A 286 -8.97 6.94 -20.98
C GLY A 286 -7.98 6.09 -21.80
N LYS A 287 -7.14 6.74 -22.60
CA LYS A 287 -6.18 6.11 -23.51
C LYS A 287 -4.77 5.98 -22.95
N HIS A 288 -4.62 6.14 -21.62
CA HIS A 288 -3.31 6.14 -20.99
C HIS A 288 -2.76 4.74 -20.73
N ASP A 289 -1.45 4.65 -20.57
CA ASP A 289 -0.74 3.42 -20.26
C ASP A 289 -1.18 2.85 -18.89
N MET A 290 -0.96 1.53 -18.73
CA MET A 290 -1.14 0.86 -17.44
C MET A 290 -0.30 1.50 -16.35
N VAL A 291 -0.88 1.65 -15.18
CA VAL A 291 -0.24 2.23 -13.99
C VAL A 291 0.23 1.10 -13.08
N TYR A 292 1.46 1.21 -12.55
CA TYR A 292 1.99 0.21 -11.62
C TYR A 292 1.26 0.27 -10.28
N PHE A 293 0.97 -0.90 -9.73
CA PHE A 293 0.32 -1.07 -8.44
C PHE A 293 1.12 -2.01 -7.53
N ASP A 294 1.49 -1.54 -6.35
CA ASP A 294 2.06 -2.34 -5.27
C ASP A 294 1.14 -2.25 -4.05
N GLY A 295 0.30 -3.25 -3.84
CA GLY A 295 -0.65 -3.27 -2.74
C GLY A 295 -1.03 -4.68 -2.32
N VAL A 296 -1.41 -4.83 -1.06
CA VAL A 296 -2.08 -6.02 -0.53
C VAL A 296 -3.56 -5.91 -0.86
N ILE A 297 -4.15 -6.94 -1.47
CA ILE A 297 -5.58 -7.02 -1.77
C ILE A 297 -6.19 -8.16 -1.00
#